data_f5dc501afc89a94ced4125e4072ba59a
#
_entry.id   f5dc501afc89a94ced4125e4072ba59a
#
_cell.length_a   1.000
_cell.length_b   1.000
_cell.length_c   1.000
_cell.angle_alpha   90.00
_cell.angle_beta   90.00
_cell.angle_gamma   90.00
#
_symmetry.space_group_name_H-M   'P 1'
#
loop_
_entity.id
_entity.type
_entity.pdbx_description
1 polymer ?
#
loop_
_entity_poly.entity_id
_entity_poly.type
_entity_poly.pdbx_seq_one_letter_code
_entity_poly.pdbx_strand_id
1 'polypeptide(L)'
;DIHAKFYGTEGEKIELHNKQQTDEILQNMEGKDFVVTDVKEGTRVKKPVAPFTTSTLQQEASKHLNMTAQKTMMIAQQLYEGVDIKGEGTVGLVSYIRTDSFRISDEAYEMCVGFIDKTYGKEYINAERIVYKSKGKTQDAHEAIRPTNVYYTPEYIKESLTKDQFRLYQLIWKRFIASQMSPAIYNTLSVKIKCHDYQFRTNGSVLKFDGFLKVYDYKEKEETEKIVNMVKDQILYQKEIDAQQHFTQPPPRFTDASLVKTLEEIGVKGIY
;
A
#
# COMPACT_ATOMS: atom_id res chain seq x y z
N ASP A 1 -0.68 -16.88 21.39
CA ASP A 1 -2.09 -16.96 20.98
C ASP A 1 -2.18 -16.75 19.48
N ILE A 2 -3.09 -17.46 18.82
CA ILE A 2 -3.41 -17.34 17.39
C ILE A 2 -4.89 -17.09 17.23
N HIS A 3 -5.25 -16.32 16.20
CA HIS A 3 -6.64 -16.11 15.80
C HIS A 3 -6.90 -16.89 14.51
N ALA A 4 -7.85 -17.79 14.54
CA ALA A 4 -8.28 -18.53 13.37
C ALA A 4 -9.73 -18.19 13.03
N LYS A 5 -10.01 -17.95 11.75
CA LYS A 5 -11.36 -17.62 11.27
C LYS A 5 -12.06 -18.89 10.77
N PHE A 6 -13.33 -19.04 11.11
CA PHE A 6 -14.18 -20.06 10.54
C PHE A 6 -14.19 -19.96 9.00
N TYR A 7 -14.08 -21.09 8.33
CA TYR A 7 -14.09 -21.15 6.86
C TYR A 7 -15.31 -21.90 6.34
N GLY A 8 -15.67 -23.01 6.93
CA GLY A 8 -16.73 -23.91 6.51
C GLY A 8 -16.38 -25.35 6.81
N THR A 9 -16.52 -26.23 5.86
CA THR A 9 -16.08 -27.63 5.92
C THR A 9 -14.82 -27.83 5.07
N GLU A 10 -14.33 -29.07 5.02
CA GLU A 10 -13.19 -29.40 4.18
C GLU A 10 -13.58 -29.31 2.68
N GLY A 11 -13.04 -28.30 2.00
CA GLY A 11 -13.30 -28.06 0.58
C GLY A 11 -14.43 -27.08 0.27
N GLU A 12 -15.34 -26.78 1.21
CA GLU A 12 -16.47 -25.89 0.98
C GLU A 12 -16.51 -24.73 1.97
N LYS A 13 -16.59 -23.50 1.42
CA LYS A 13 -16.80 -22.30 2.23
C LYS A 13 -18.26 -22.19 2.64
N ILE A 14 -18.53 -22.04 3.93
CA ILE A 14 -19.89 -21.83 4.44
C ILE A 14 -20.02 -20.37 4.87
N GLU A 15 -21.06 -19.70 4.39
CA GLU A 15 -21.46 -18.38 4.85
C GLU A 15 -22.58 -18.52 5.88
N LEU A 16 -22.39 -17.90 7.04
CA LEU A 16 -23.35 -17.93 8.14
C LEU A 16 -24.29 -16.73 8.03
N HIS A 17 -25.57 -17.00 7.92
CA HIS A 17 -26.57 -15.96 7.67
C HIS A 17 -27.43 -15.63 8.91
N ASN A 18 -27.41 -16.46 9.93
CA ASN A 18 -28.23 -16.28 11.12
C ASN A 18 -27.60 -16.94 12.36
N LYS A 19 -28.14 -16.56 13.50
CA LYS A 19 -27.71 -17.08 14.82
C LYS A 19 -27.88 -18.60 14.94
N GLN A 20 -28.96 -19.16 14.43
CA GLN A 20 -29.26 -20.59 14.57
C GLN A 20 -28.16 -21.44 13.92
N GLN A 21 -27.75 -21.11 12.70
CA GLN A 21 -26.63 -21.81 12.01
C GLN A 21 -25.33 -21.72 12.83
N THR A 22 -25.07 -20.58 13.42
CA THR A 22 -23.88 -20.39 14.27
C THR A 22 -23.96 -21.25 15.53
N ASP A 23 -25.11 -21.25 16.21
CA ASP A 23 -25.32 -22.03 17.44
C ASP A 23 -25.21 -23.54 17.19
N GLU A 24 -25.73 -24.05 16.07
CA GLU A 24 -25.60 -25.47 15.66
C GLU A 24 -24.14 -25.86 15.45
N ILE A 25 -23.35 -25.01 14.80
CA ILE A 25 -21.91 -25.24 14.61
C ILE A 25 -21.16 -25.26 15.95
N LEU A 26 -21.46 -24.30 16.82
CA LEU A 26 -20.85 -24.24 18.14
C LEU A 26 -21.14 -25.48 18.98
N GLN A 27 -22.39 -25.99 18.94
CA GLN A 27 -22.79 -27.24 19.62
C GLN A 27 -22.03 -28.45 19.09
N ASN A 28 -21.89 -28.55 17.76
CA ASN A 28 -21.19 -29.68 17.13
C ASN A 28 -19.70 -29.72 17.45
N MET A 29 -19.12 -28.57 17.79
CA MET A 29 -17.70 -28.42 18.16
C MET A 29 -17.45 -28.56 19.66
N GLU A 30 -18.47 -28.54 20.49
CA GLU A 30 -18.32 -28.56 21.95
C GLU A 30 -17.58 -29.83 22.41
N GLY A 31 -16.50 -29.61 23.20
CA GLY A 31 -15.65 -30.70 23.71
C GLY A 31 -14.83 -31.43 22.66
N LYS A 32 -14.69 -30.91 21.44
CA LYS A 32 -13.86 -31.49 20.38
C LYS A 32 -12.52 -30.79 20.27
N ASP A 33 -11.50 -31.56 19.87
CA ASP A 33 -10.15 -31.04 19.67
C ASP A 33 -10.04 -30.23 18.38
N PHE A 34 -9.22 -29.18 18.44
CA PHE A 34 -8.78 -28.43 17.27
C PHE A 34 -7.44 -28.97 16.81
N VAL A 35 -7.38 -29.52 15.62
CA VAL A 35 -6.17 -30.18 15.09
C VAL A 35 -5.69 -29.46 13.84
N VAL A 36 -4.39 -29.17 13.78
CA VAL A 36 -3.74 -28.61 12.59
C VAL A 36 -3.70 -29.67 11.49
N THR A 37 -4.42 -29.44 10.39
CA THR A 37 -4.48 -30.41 9.28
C THR A 37 -3.50 -30.11 8.15
N ASP A 38 -3.17 -28.83 7.96
CA ASP A 38 -2.27 -28.38 6.89
C ASP A 38 -1.51 -27.13 7.31
N VAL A 39 -0.22 -27.10 6.99
CA VAL A 39 0.66 -25.96 7.23
C VAL A 39 1.41 -25.67 5.93
N LYS A 40 1.15 -24.53 5.31
CA LYS A 40 1.76 -24.14 4.05
C LYS A 40 2.58 -22.87 4.22
N GLU A 41 3.86 -22.98 4.03
CA GLU A 41 4.79 -21.86 3.94
C GLU A 41 4.85 -21.34 2.52
N GLY A 42 5.07 -20.03 2.37
CA GLY A 42 5.18 -19.39 1.09
C GLY A 42 5.88 -18.03 1.16
N THR A 43 5.92 -17.38 0.02
CA THR A 43 6.48 -16.04 -0.11
C THR A 43 5.49 -15.14 -0.85
N ARG A 44 5.26 -13.95 -0.31
CA ARG A 44 4.45 -12.92 -0.96
C ARG A 44 5.33 -11.73 -1.33
N VAL A 45 5.24 -11.32 -2.60
CA VAL A 45 5.95 -10.16 -3.13
C VAL A 45 4.98 -8.98 -3.23
N LYS A 46 5.30 -7.87 -2.56
CA LYS A 46 4.58 -6.60 -2.66
C LYS A 46 5.36 -5.66 -3.56
N LYS A 47 4.83 -5.40 -4.74
CA LYS A 47 5.47 -4.53 -5.73
C LYS A 47 5.33 -3.06 -5.34
N PRO A 48 6.30 -2.21 -5.71
CA PRO A 48 6.17 -0.78 -5.55
C PRO A 48 5.03 -0.21 -6.40
N VAL A 49 4.52 0.94 -5.99
CA VAL A 49 3.46 1.65 -6.69
C VAL A 49 4.03 2.69 -7.64
N ALA A 50 3.30 2.99 -8.72
CA ALA A 50 3.71 3.97 -9.73
C ALA A 50 3.99 5.36 -9.13
N PRO A 51 4.84 6.19 -9.78
CA PRO A 51 4.96 7.60 -9.44
C PRO A 51 3.61 8.31 -9.62
N PHE A 52 3.49 9.54 -9.16
CA PHE A 52 2.21 10.23 -9.16
C PHE A 52 1.80 10.74 -10.55
N THR A 53 0.50 10.58 -10.83
CA THR A 53 -0.29 11.45 -11.71
C THR A 53 -0.99 12.52 -10.87
N THR A 54 -1.63 13.50 -11.53
CA THR A 54 -2.44 14.52 -10.83
C THR A 54 -3.49 13.87 -9.91
N SER A 55 -4.25 12.94 -10.44
CA SER A 55 -5.33 12.25 -9.72
C SER A 55 -4.79 11.45 -8.52
N THR A 56 -3.74 10.66 -8.71
CA THR A 56 -3.18 9.84 -7.62
C THR A 56 -2.48 10.69 -6.55
N LEU A 57 -1.90 11.85 -6.92
CA LEU A 57 -1.36 12.81 -5.95
C LEU A 57 -2.47 13.40 -5.07
N GLN A 58 -3.58 13.81 -5.66
CA GLN A 58 -4.73 14.33 -4.93
C GLN A 58 -5.30 13.28 -3.95
N GLN A 59 -5.45 12.03 -4.40
CA GLN A 59 -5.95 10.93 -3.57
C GLN A 59 -5.04 10.67 -2.36
N GLU A 60 -3.74 10.55 -2.57
CA GLU A 60 -2.80 10.24 -1.50
C GLU A 60 -2.57 11.45 -0.56
N ALA A 61 -2.58 12.68 -1.08
CA ALA A 61 -2.52 13.89 -0.26
C ALA A 61 -3.76 14.04 0.63
N SER A 62 -4.95 13.71 0.11
CA SER A 62 -6.16 13.68 0.92
C SER A 62 -6.08 12.61 2.02
N LYS A 63 -5.67 11.40 1.67
CA LYS A 63 -5.60 10.24 2.58
C LYS A 63 -4.55 10.42 3.69
N HIS A 64 -3.35 10.89 3.35
CA HIS A 64 -2.21 10.91 4.28
C HIS A 64 -1.89 12.27 4.86
N LEU A 65 -2.22 13.34 4.14
CA LEU A 65 -1.91 14.70 4.56
C LEU A 65 -3.14 15.50 5.01
N ASN A 66 -4.33 14.94 4.78
CA ASN A 66 -5.62 15.59 5.03
C ASN A 66 -5.74 16.93 4.26
N MET A 67 -5.29 16.92 2.99
CA MET A 67 -5.36 18.08 2.08
C MET A 67 -6.49 17.88 1.07
N THR A 68 -7.27 18.92 0.81
CA THR A 68 -8.24 18.91 -0.29
C THR A 68 -7.54 18.88 -1.65
N ALA A 69 -8.24 18.43 -2.69
CA ALA A 69 -7.70 18.43 -4.06
C ALA A 69 -7.22 19.83 -4.49
N GLN A 70 -8.02 20.88 -4.20
CA GLN A 70 -7.67 22.26 -4.49
C GLN A 70 -6.38 22.70 -3.76
N LYS A 71 -6.28 22.44 -2.45
CA LYS A 71 -5.09 22.77 -1.67
C LYS A 71 -3.86 22.03 -2.16
N THR A 72 -4.01 20.75 -2.50
CA THR A 72 -2.93 19.93 -3.05
C THR A 72 -2.38 20.54 -4.34
N MET A 73 -3.26 20.92 -5.28
CA MET A 73 -2.84 21.50 -6.55
C MET A 73 -2.23 22.88 -6.39
N MET A 74 -2.75 23.71 -5.50
CA MET A 74 -2.17 25.03 -5.19
C MET A 74 -0.71 24.90 -4.69
N ILE A 75 -0.46 23.97 -3.75
CA ILE A 75 0.89 23.75 -3.21
C ILE A 75 1.79 23.10 -4.26
N ALA A 76 1.29 22.14 -5.03
CA ALA A 76 2.03 21.52 -6.11
C ALA A 76 2.46 22.54 -7.18
N GLN A 77 1.60 23.52 -7.49
CA GLN A 77 1.92 24.63 -8.40
C GLN A 77 3.08 25.48 -7.85
N GLN A 78 3.08 25.81 -6.58
CA GLN A 78 4.18 26.55 -5.94
C GLN A 78 5.50 25.77 -6.03
N LEU A 79 5.48 24.46 -5.77
CA LEU A 79 6.66 23.60 -5.87
C LEU A 79 7.18 23.49 -7.31
N TYR A 80 6.29 23.54 -8.29
CA TYR A 80 6.62 23.52 -9.72
C TYR A 80 7.20 24.85 -10.20
N GLU A 81 6.56 25.98 -9.86
CA GLU A 81 6.98 27.32 -10.28
C GLU A 81 8.32 27.71 -9.65
N GLY A 82 8.63 27.20 -8.48
CA GLY A 82 9.89 27.36 -7.81
C GLY A 82 9.76 27.89 -6.38
N VAL A 83 10.69 27.42 -5.57
CA VAL A 83 10.88 27.87 -4.19
C VAL A 83 12.31 28.36 -4.03
N ASP A 84 12.48 29.38 -3.22
CA ASP A 84 13.83 29.91 -2.93
C ASP A 84 14.58 28.96 -2.00
N ILE A 85 15.60 28.30 -2.54
CA ILE A 85 16.46 27.37 -1.81
C ILE A 85 17.71 28.12 -1.37
N LYS A 86 17.95 28.13 -0.08
CA LYS A 86 19.08 28.82 0.52
C LYS A 86 20.41 28.44 -0.15
N GLY A 87 21.04 29.43 -0.79
CA GLY A 87 22.32 29.24 -1.49
C GLY A 87 22.20 28.79 -2.94
N GLU A 88 21.01 28.48 -3.45
CA GLU A 88 20.81 27.99 -4.82
C GLU A 88 19.82 28.87 -5.62
N GLY A 89 19.12 29.79 -4.96
CA GLY A 89 18.10 30.65 -5.58
C GLY A 89 16.76 29.93 -5.80
N THR A 90 15.95 30.45 -6.71
CA THR A 90 14.63 29.91 -6.99
C THR A 90 14.72 28.66 -7.86
N VAL A 91 14.26 27.52 -7.33
CA VAL A 91 14.33 26.19 -7.97
C VAL A 91 12.96 25.57 -8.06
N GLY A 92 12.56 25.12 -9.26
CA GLY A 92 11.39 24.27 -9.46
C GLY A 92 11.68 22.86 -8.92
N LEU A 93 10.97 22.46 -7.90
CA LEU A 93 11.26 21.22 -7.15
C LEU A 93 10.60 19.99 -7.72
N VAL A 94 9.53 20.14 -8.50
CA VAL A 94 8.79 19.02 -9.09
C VAL A 94 8.56 19.23 -10.58
N SER A 95 8.38 18.14 -11.33
CA SER A 95 7.97 18.15 -12.74
C SER A 95 6.55 18.70 -12.89
N TYR A 96 6.11 18.90 -14.15
CA TYR A 96 4.79 19.43 -14.45
C TYR A 96 3.68 18.64 -13.77
N ILE A 97 2.79 19.35 -13.09
CA ILE A 97 1.83 18.77 -12.13
C ILE A 97 0.50 18.32 -12.73
N ARG A 98 0.21 18.69 -13.99
CA ARG A 98 -1.03 18.33 -14.68
C ARG A 98 -0.75 17.22 -15.69
N THR A 99 -0.73 15.99 -15.23
CA THR A 99 -0.37 14.83 -16.02
C THR A 99 -1.17 13.59 -15.63
N ASP A 100 -1.49 12.76 -16.60
CA ASP A 100 -2.03 11.41 -16.45
C ASP A 100 -0.99 10.32 -16.80
N SER A 101 0.26 10.73 -17.06
CA SER A 101 1.36 9.86 -17.45
C SER A 101 2.14 9.32 -16.24
N PHE A 102 2.57 8.05 -16.35
CA PHE A 102 3.54 7.44 -15.44
C PHE A 102 4.95 7.40 -16.03
N ARG A 103 5.16 7.98 -17.20
CA ARG A 103 6.45 7.98 -17.88
C ARG A 103 7.50 8.71 -17.03
N ILE A 104 8.73 8.19 -17.07
CA ILE A 104 9.91 8.77 -16.45
C ILE A 104 10.98 8.85 -17.52
N SER A 105 11.65 10.01 -17.68
CA SER A 105 12.79 10.14 -18.60
C SER A 105 13.95 9.23 -18.18
N ASP A 106 14.81 8.92 -19.12
CA ASP A 106 15.99 8.09 -18.86
C ASP A 106 16.93 8.77 -17.86
N GLU A 107 17.12 10.08 -18.02
CA GLU A 107 17.95 10.90 -17.12
C GLU A 107 17.42 10.84 -15.66
N ALA A 108 16.10 11.00 -15.47
CA ALA A 108 15.49 10.93 -14.14
C ALA A 108 15.58 9.51 -13.54
N TYR A 109 15.46 8.49 -14.38
CA TYR A 109 15.64 7.10 -13.97
C TYR A 109 17.08 6.84 -13.50
N GLU A 110 18.07 7.21 -14.30
CA GLU A 110 19.49 7.01 -13.97
C GLU A 110 19.88 7.75 -12.69
N MET A 111 19.44 9.01 -12.56
CA MET A 111 19.64 9.80 -11.33
C MET A 111 19.05 9.11 -10.10
N CYS A 112 17.82 8.58 -10.23
CA CYS A 112 17.13 7.88 -9.15
C CYS A 112 17.83 6.58 -8.76
N VAL A 113 18.21 5.76 -9.73
CA VAL A 113 18.96 4.51 -9.49
C VAL A 113 20.31 4.78 -8.84
N GLY A 114 21.05 5.79 -9.32
CA GLY A 114 22.32 6.20 -8.71
C GLY A 114 22.16 6.68 -7.26
N PHE A 115 21.06 7.38 -6.96
CA PHE A 115 20.73 7.79 -5.59
C PHE A 115 20.39 6.56 -4.71
N ILE A 116 19.60 5.62 -5.21
CA ILE A 116 19.23 4.40 -4.48
C ILE A 116 20.48 3.57 -4.17
N ASP A 117 21.34 3.34 -5.17
CA ASP A 117 22.59 2.58 -4.99
C ASP A 117 23.46 3.18 -3.88
N LYS A 118 23.68 4.48 -3.95
CA LYS A 118 24.55 5.20 -3.00
C LYS A 118 23.98 5.26 -1.58
N THR A 119 22.63 5.33 -1.45
CA THR A 119 21.97 5.62 -0.17
C THR A 119 21.50 4.36 0.53
N TYR A 120 21.00 3.38 -0.22
CA TYR A 120 20.34 2.18 0.33
C TYR A 120 21.08 0.90 -0.03
N GLY A 121 21.85 0.86 -1.12
CA GLY A 121 22.56 -0.30 -1.61
C GLY A 121 21.91 -0.95 -2.83
N LYS A 122 22.68 -1.79 -3.49
CA LYS A 122 22.31 -2.45 -4.77
C LYS A 122 21.09 -3.36 -4.65
N GLU A 123 20.87 -3.98 -3.50
CA GLU A 123 19.74 -4.86 -3.22
C GLU A 123 18.39 -4.13 -3.27
N TYR A 124 18.39 -2.80 -3.13
CA TYR A 124 17.20 -1.97 -3.24
C TYR A 124 16.90 -1.50 -4.67
N ILE A 125 17.79 -1.79 -5.62
CA ILE A 125 17.56 -1.52 -7.04
C ILE A 125 16.82 -2.69 -7.65
N ASN A 126 15.75 -2.42 -8.40
CA ASN A 126 15.06 -3.47 -9.12
C ASN A 126 15.96 -4.00 -10.25
N ALA A 127 16.01 -5.32 -10.44
CA ALA A 127 16.86 -5.95 -11.44
C ALA A 127 16.56 -5.49 -12.89
N GLU A 128 15.30 -5.14 -13.15
CA GLU A 128 14.86 -4.57 -14.41
C GLU A 128 14.14 -3.24 -14.16
N ARG A 129 14.25 -2.31 -15.12
CA ARG A 129 13.52 -1.05 -15.07
C ARG A 129 12.02 -1.31 -15.01
N ILE A 130 11.37 -0.78 -13.99
CA ILE A 130 9.92 -0.88 -13.86
C ILE A 130 9.27 0.12 -14.82
N VAL A 131 8.48 -0.39 -15.74
CA VAL A 131 7.68 0.44 -16.65
C VAL A 131 6.21 0.38 -16.22
N TYR A 132 5.70 1.51 -15.78
CA TYR A 132 4.29 1.66 -15.42
C TYR A 132 3.48 2.07 -16.65
N LYS A 133 2.42 1.32 -16.94
CA LYS A 133 1.55 1.61 -18.09
C LYS A 133 0.39 2.50 -17.65
N SER A 134 0.19 3.59 -18.37
CA SER A 134 -1.00 4.43 -18.21
C SER A 134 -2.22 3.76 -18.86
N LYS A 135 -3.41 3.94 -18.30
CA LYS A 135 -4.66 3.46 -18.90
C LYS A 135 -5.10 4.44 -19.99
N GLY A 136 -5.26 3.96 -21.22
CA GLY A 136 -5.76 4.72 -22.37
C GLY A 136 -4.69 5.45 -23.19
N LYS A 137 -5.13 6.30 -24.13
CA LYS A 137 -4.23 7.17 -24.90
C LYS A 137 -3.75 8.29 -23.98
N THR A 138 -2.55 8.17 -23.45
CA THR A 138 -1.86 9.23 -22.72
C THR A 138 -1.20 10.19 -23.70
N GLN A 139 -1.06 11.46 -23.31
CA GLN A 139 -0.17 12.37 -24.02
C GLN A 139 1.27 11.96 -23.67
N ASP A 140 1.94 11.24 -24.60
CA ASP A 140 3.31 10.74 -24.43
C ASP A 140 4.36 11.83 -24.16
N ALA A 141 3.98 13.10 -24.31
CA ALA A 141 4.85 14.25 -24.06
C ALA A 141 5.09 14.52 -22.56
N HIS A 142 4.17 14.13 -21.67
CA HIS A 142 4.27 14.43 -20.25
C HIS A 142 4.92 13.29 -19.46
N GLU A 143 5.59 13.66 -18.39
CA GLU A 143 6.10 12.75 -17.38
C GLU A 143 5.20 12.65 -16.16
N ALA A 144 5.45 11.67 -15.30
CA ALA A 144 4.87 11.59 -13.96
C ALA A 144 5.30 12.79 -13.09
N ILE A 145 4.54 13.07 -12.06
CA ILE A 145 4.93 14.05 -11.03
C ILE A 145 6.05 13.44 -10.19
N ARG A 146 7.22 14.06 -10.24
CA ARG A 146 8.44 13.62 -9.58
C ARG A 146 9.30 14.81 -9.13
N PRO A 147 10.25 14.64 -8.22
CA PRO A 147 11.26 15.65 -7.96
C PRO A 147 12.11 15.93 -9.21
N THR A 148 12.46 17.17 -9.46
CA THR A 148 13.37 17.56 -10.55
C THR A 148 14.78 17.03 -10.30
N ASN A 149 15.20 17.03 -9.03
CA ASN A 149 16.48 16.50 -8.58
C ASN A 149 16.26 15.66 -7.31
N VAL A 150 16.62 14.37 -7.34
CA VAL A 150 16.42 13.46 -6.19
C VAL A 150 17.35 13.78 -5.01
N TYR A 151 18.44 14.49 -5.26
CA TYR A 151 19.37 14.93 -4.21
C TYR A 151 18.84 16.09 -3.38
N TYR A 152 17.79 16.78 -3.84
CA TYR A 152 16.99 17.64 -2.98
C TYR A 152 16.11 16.79 -2.07
N THR A 153 16.76 16.09 -1.13
CA THR A 153 16.03 15.28 -0.17
C THR A 153 15.11 16.16 0.66
N PRO A 154 13.97 15.66 1.15
CA PRO A 154 13.08 16.45 2.01
C PRO A 154 13.80 17.10 3.18
N GLU A 155 14.74 16.37 3.80
CA GLU A 155 15.53 16.84 4.92
C GLU A 155 16.47 18.00 4.53
N TYR A 156 17.08 17.92 3.35
CA TYR A 156 18.02 18.95 2.86
C TYR A 156 17.34 20.29 2.62
N ILE A 157 16.12 20.29 2.02
CA ILE A 157 15.41 21.53 1.66
C ILE A 157 14.37 21.97 2.69
N LYS A 158 14.26 21.27 3.81
CA LYS A 158 13.20 21.46 4.82
C LYS A 158 13.05 22.91 5.28
N GLU A 159 14.15 23.58 5.53
CA GLU A 159 14.15 24.96 6.05
C GLU A 159 13.73 26.00 5.02
N SER A 160 13.77 25.65 3.73
CA SER A 160 13.32 26.50 2.63
C SER A 160 11.82 26.37 2.33
N LEU A 161 11.14 25.39 2.94
CA LEU A 161 9.76 25.07 2.66
C LEU A 161 8.82 25.43 3.81
N THR A 162 7.62 25.88 3.46
CA THR A 162 6.52 25.93 4.43
C THR A 162 6.16 24.51 4.85
N LYS A 163 5.47 24.36 5.99
CA LYS A 163 5.05 23.05 6.52
C LYS A 163 4.25 22.23 5.50
N ASP A 164 3.34 22.88 4.77
CA ASP A 164 2.49 22.17 3.80
C ASP A 164 3.27 21.84 2.52
N GLN A 165 4.15 22.73 2.05
CA GLN A 165 5.07 22.45 0.93
C GLN A 165 5.99 21.27 1.27
N PHE A 166 6.59 21.26 2.46
CA PHE A 166 7.43 20.16 2.92
C PHE A 166 6.69 18.81 2.93
N ARG A 167 5.48 18.77 3.49
CA ARG A 167 4.69 17.52 3.57
C ARG A 167 4.32 17.00 2.18
N LEU A 168 3.91 17.88 1.26
CA LEU A 168 3.56 17.47 -0.09
C LEU A 168 4.80 17.06 -0.90
N TYR A 169 5.88 17.83 -0.80
CA TYR A 169 7.15 17.49 -1.46
C TYR A 169 7.68 16.13 -0.96
N GLN A 170 7.68 15.90 0.36
CA GLN A 170 8.11 14.63 0.95
C GLN A 170 7.27 13.45 0.42
N LEU A 171 5.96 13.62 0.26
CA LEU A 171 5.08 12.60 -0.32
C LEU A 171 5.47 12.29 -1.78
N ILE A 172 5.69 13.33 -2.60
CA ILE A 172 6.08 13.19 -4.00
C ILE A 172 7.47 12.53 -4.10
N TRP A 173 8.44 13.00 -3.34
CA TRP A 173 9.80 12.49 -3.34
C TRP A 173 9.87 11.02 -2.93
N LYS A 174 9.27 10.68 -1.78
CA LYS A 174 9.21 9.29 -1.28
C LYS A 174 8.55 8.36 -2.28
N ARG A 175 7.44 8.79 -2.90
CA ARG A 175 6.73 7.99 -3.89
C ARG A 175 7.57 7.73 -5.13
N PHE A 176 8.27 8.74 -5.63
CA PHE A 176 9.13 8.61 -6.80
C PHE A 176 10.29 7.66 -6.56
N ILE A 177 11.06 7.86 -5.48
CA ILE A 177 12.16 6.95 -5.12
C ILE A 177 11.65 5.52 -4.97
N ALA A 178 10.62 5.31 -4.17
CA ALA A 178 10.03 4.00 -3.93
C ALA A 178 9.56 3.31 -5.20
N SER A 179 9.06 4.07 -6.18
CA SER A 179 8.58 3.52 -7.45
C SER A 179 9.68 2.85 -8.29
N GLN A 180 10.95 3.16 -8.04
CA GLN A 180 12.09 2.60 -8.73
C GLN A 180 12.85 1.55 -7.90
N MET A 181 12.41 1.30 -6.66
CA MET A 181 13.04 0.34 -5.74
C MET A 181 12.53 -1.08 -5.95
N SER A 182 13.29 -2.04 -5.41
CA SER A 182 12.92 -3.45 -5.35
C SER A 182 11.61 -3.66 -4.57
N PRO A 183 10.86 -4.72 -4.87
CA PRO A 183 9.65 -5.07 -4.13
C PRO A 183 9.97 -5.48 -2.69
N ALA A 184 8.99 -5.32 -1.81
CA ALA A 184 9.05 -5.89 -0.47
C ALA A 184 8.69 -7.39 -0.53
N ILE A 185 9.36 -8.18 0.30
CA ILE A 185 9.20 -9.64 0.35
C ILE A 185 8.75 -10.03 1.75
N TYR A 186 7.70 -10.84 1.82
CA TYR A 186 7.15 -11.40 3.05
C TYR A 186 7.25 -12.92 3.03
N ASN A 187 7.66 -13.51 4.12
CA ASN A 187 7.37 -14.92 4.40
C ASN A 187 5.93 -15.02 4.86
N THR A 188 5.21 -16.00 4.34
CA THR A 188 3.80 -16.22 4.66
C THR A 188 3.60 -17.63 5.20
N LEU A 189 2.64 -17.77 6.11
CA LEU A 189 2.21 -19.05 6.64
C LEU A 189 0.68 -19.11 6.50
N SER A 190 0.18 -20.19 5.95
CA SER A 190 -1.24 -20.49 5.90
C SER A 190 -1.49 -21.81 6.62
N VAL A 191 -2.38 -21.79 7.61
CA VAL A 191 -2.66 -22.94 8.43
C VAL A 191 -4.14 -23.28 8.37
N LYS A 192 -4.46 -24.55 8.16
CA LYS A 192 -5.80 -25.08 8.27
C LYS A 192 -5.92 -25.86 9.56
N ILE A 193 -6.98 -25.58 10.29
CA ILE A 193 -7.29 -26.22 11.57
C ILE A 193 -8.66 -26.84 11.44
N LYS A 194 -8.81 -28.09 11.86
CA LYS A 194 -10.06 -28.83 11.86
C LYS A 194 -10.56 -29.01 13.28
N CYS A 195 -11.86 -28.80 13.48
CA CYS A 195 -12.58 -29.20 14.66
C CYS A 195 -13.87 -29.89 14.22
N HIS A 196 -14.02 -31.19 14.55
CA HIS A 196 -15.09 -32.05 14.03
C HIS A 196 -15.10 -32.02 12.49
N ASP A 197 -16.21 -31.59 11.86
CA ASP A 197 -16.35 -31.48 10.40
C ASP A 197 -16.00 -30.08 9.87
N TYR A 198 -15.67 -29.14 10.76
CA TYR A 198 -15.46 -27.75 10.43
C TYR A 198 -13.98 -27.39 10.28
N GLN A 199 -13.73 -26.48 9.37
CA GLN A 199 -12.41 -25.95 9.08
C GLN A 199 -12.30 -24.49 9.50
N PHE A 200 -11.17 -24.17 10.15
CA PHE A 200 -10.73 -22.81 10.45
C PHE A 200 -9.45 -22.53 9.68
N ARG A 201 -9.20 -21.26 9.39
CA ARG A 201 -7.97 -20.83 8.73
C ARG A 201 -7.34 -19.67 9.47
N THR A 202 -6.03 -19.70 9.55
CA THR A 202 -5.22 -18.56 9.98
C THR A 202 -4.08 -18.36 9.00
N ASN A 203 -3.74 -17.08 8.75
CA ASN A 203 -2.65 -16.71 7.88
C ASN A 203 -1.75 -15.73 8.63
N GLY A 204 -0.45 -15.97 8.58
CA GLY A 204 0.54 -15.06 9.11
C GLY A 204 1.45 -14.55 8.01
N SER A 205 2.04 -13.37 8.21
CA SER A 205 3.09 -12.87 7.35
C SER A 205 4.12 -12.07 8.13
N VAL A 206 5.40 -12.26 7.80
CA VAL A 206 6.52 -11.52 8.39
C VAL A 206 7.34 -10.92 7.28
N LEU A 207 7.67 -9.63 7.41
CA LEU A 207 8.53 -8.94 6.46
C LEU A 207 9.93 -9.56 6.47
N LYS A 208 10.35 -10.09 5.30
CA LYS A 208 11.68 -10.65 5.07
C LYS A 208 12.65 -9.61 4.52
N PHE A 209 12.18 -8.80 3.59
CA PHE A 209 12.92 -7.71 2.96
C PHE A 209 11.98 -6.52 2.73
N ASP A 210 12.36 -5.35 3.20
CA ASP A 210 11.51 -4.18 3.17
C ASP A 210 11.41 -3.52 1.78
N GLY A 211 12.43 -3.63 0.93
CA GLY A 211 12.42 -3.06 -0.41
C GLY A 211 11.97 -1.59 -0.41
N PHE A 212 11.00 -1.26 -1.27
CA PHE A 212 10.47 0.10 -1.39
C PHE A 212 9.79 0.64 -0.10
N LEU A 213 9.38 -0.24 0.82
CA LEU A 213 8.80 0.18 2.10
C LEU A 213 9.81 0.89 3.00
N LYS A 214 11.10 0.75 2.72
CA LYS A 214 12.18 1.49 3.38
C LYS A 214 11.99 3.01 3.28
N VAL A 215 11.45 3.46 2.15
CA VAL A 215 11.27 4.87 1.83
C VAL A 215 9.79 5.27 1.89
N TYR A 216 8.90 4.45 1.35
CA TYR A 216 7.47 4.72 1.28
C TYR A 216 6.75 3.96 2.39
N ASP A 217 6.76 4.56 3.57
CA ASP A 217 6.25 4.02 4.83
C ASP A 217 4.79 4.41 5.14
N TYR A 218 4.07 4.94 4.18
CA TYR A 218 2.63 5.20 4.30
C TYR A 218 1.86 3.88 4.36
N LYS A 219 1.79 3.33 5.58
CA LYS A 219 1.18 2.03 5.85
C LYS A 219 -0.33 2.09 5.63
N GLU A 220 -0.81 1.30 4.69
CA GLU A 220 -2.08 0.64 4.91
C GLU A 220 -1.88 -0.27 6.13
N LYS A 221 -2.85 -0.28 7.06
CA LYS A 221 -2.83 -1.21 8.19
C LYS A 221 -2.92 -2.64 7.61
N GLU A 222 -1.79 -3.18 7.18
CA GLU A 222 -1.70 -4.63 7.01
C GLU A 222 -1.61 -5.20 8.42
N GLU A 223 -2.64 -5.90 8.82
CA GLU A 223 -2.60 -6.77 9.98
C GLU A 223 -1.56 -7.86 9.68
N THR A 224 -0.33 -7.61 10.08
CA THR A 224 0.70 -8.66 10.08
C THR A 224 0.44 -9.51 11.32
N GLU A 225 -0.40 -10.53 11.17
CA GLU A 225 -0.49 -11.55 12.19
C GLU A 225 0.89 -12.23 12.30
N LYS A 226 1.37 -12.35 13.53
CA LYS A 226 2.66 -12.99 13.78
C LYS A 226 2.61 -14.43 13.29
N ILE A 227 3.63 -14.84 12.55
CA ILE A 227 3.83 -16.26 12.25
C ILE A 227 4.12 -16.97 13.57
N VAL A 228 3.26 -17.92 13.93
CA VAL A 228 3.48 -18.85 15.02
C VAL A 228 3.82 -20.19 14.38
N ASN A 229 4.98 -20.76 14.75
CA ASN A 229 5.37 -22.08 14.25
C ASN A 229 4.36 -23.13 14.70
N MET A 230 3.70 -23.73 13.74
CA MET A 230 2.76 -24.83 13.93
C MET A 230 3.18 -26.00 13.07
N VAL A 231 2.88 -27.20 13.53
CA VAL A 231 3.16 -28.43 12.78
C VAL A 231 1.87 -29.19 12.52
N LYS A 232 1.84 -29.94 11.44
CA LYS A 232 0.70 -30.81 11.12
C LYS A 232 0.47 -31.79 12.26
N ASP A 233 -0.80 -32.11 12.51
CA ASP A 233 -1.30 -33.00 13.56
C ASP A 233 -1.11 -32.45 14.99
N GLN A 234 -0.71 -31.20 15.14
CA GLN A 234 -0.66 -30.50 16.43
C GLN A 234 -2.06 -30.25 16.95
N ILE A 235 -2.31 -30.63 18.21
CA ILE A 235 -3.54 -30.30 18.93
C ILE A 235 -3.42 -28.88 19.48
N LEU A 236 -4.44 -28.06 19.27
CA LEU A 236 -4.52 -26.69 19.76
C LEU A 236 -5.59 -26.63 20.86
N TYR A 237 -5.26 -25.93 21.93
CA TYR A 237 -6.22 -25.68 23.01
C TYR A 237 -7.06 -24.44 22.68
N GLN A 238 -8.37 -24.64 22.68
CA GLN A 238 -9.34 -23.57 22.53
C GLN A 238 -9.23 -22.64 23.73
N LYS A 239 -8.98 -21.35 23.49
CA LYS A 239 -9.00 -20.33 24.52
C LYS A 239 -10.35 -19.63 24.57
N GLU A 240 -10.86 -19.26 23.42
CA GLU A 240 -12.12 -18.54 23.26
C GLU A 240 -12.68 -18.80 21.84
N ILE A 241 -13.99 -18.84 21.71
CA ILE A 241 -14.68 -18.71 20.43
C ILE A 241 -15.49 -17.43 20.46
N ASP A 242 -15.22 -16.51 19.55
CA ASP A 242 -15.95 -15.25 19.42
C ASP A 242 -16.87 -15.32 18.20
N ALA A 243 -18.18 -15.41 18.48
CA ALA A 243 -19.22 -15.42 17.47
C ALA A 243 -19.90 -14.04 17.39
N GLN A 244 -19.43 -13.21 16.43
CA GLN A 244 -19.91 -11.84 16.27
C GLN A 244 -20.93 -11.71 15.16
N GLN A 245 -22.05 -11.05 15.46
CA GLN A 245 -23.02 -10.64 14.47
C GLN A 245 -22.60 -9.32 13.82
N HIS A 246 -22.53 -9.33 12.49
CA HIS A 246 -22.27 -8.13 11.70
C HIS A 246 -23.50 -7.79 10.85
N PHE A 247 -23.76 -6.50 10.70
CA PHE A 247 -24.80 -6.00 9.80
C PHE A 247 -24.14 -5.29 8.61
N THR A 248 -24.74 -5.46 7.43
CA THR A 248 -24.32 -4.70 6.25
C THR A 248 -24.53 -3.22 6.51
N GLN A 249 -23.53 -2.42 6.16
CA GLN A 249 -23.62 -0.96 6.26
C GLN A 249 -23.88 -0.38 4.87
N PRO A 250 -24.60 0.75 4.77
CA PRO A 250 -24.72 1.46 3.50
C PRO A 250 -23.34 1.90 3.01
N PRO A 251 -23.17 2.12 1.69
CA PRO A 251 -21.92 2.68 1.17
C PRO A 251 -21.57 3.98 1.89
N PRO A 252 -20.29 4.18 2.24
CA PRO A 252 -19.85 5.42 2.88
C PRO A 252 -20.03 6.60 1.93
N ARG A 253 -20.20 7.80 2.47
CA ARG A 253 -20.20 9.03 1.68
C ARG A 253 -18.82 9.23 1.03
N PHE A 254 -18.80 9.88 -0.11
CA PHE A 254 -17.55 10.22 -0.77
C PHE A 254 -16.68 11.13 0.10
N THR A 255 -15.42 10.78 0.19
CA THR A 255 -14.34 11.68 0.58
C THR A 255 -13.74 12.31 -0.68
N ASP A 256 -12.92 13.37 -0.55
CA ASP A 256 -12.21 13.95 -1.70
C ASP A 256 -11.43 12.88 -2.47
N ALA A 257 -10.71 12.00 -1.77
CA ALA A 257 -9.94 10.93 -2.38
C ALA A 257 -10.82 9.93 -3.14
N SER A 258 -11.92 9.46 -2.54
CA SER A 258 -12.81 8.47 -3.18
C SER A 258 -13.60 9.10 -4.33
N LEU A 259 -13.96 10.38 -4.24
CA LEU A 259 -14.62 11.11 -5.32
C LEU A 259 -13.70 11.25 -6.53
N VAL A 260 -12.47 11.73 -6.34
CA VAL A 260 -11.46 11.84 -7.40
C VAL A 260 -11.22 10.50 -8.08
N LYS A 261 -11.07 9.44 -7.30
CA LYS A 261 -10.89 8.07 -7.81
C LYS A 261 -12.07 7.61 -8.66
N THR A 262 -13.29 7.77 -8.17
CA THR A 262 -14.50 7.36 -8.89
C THR A 262 -14.68 8.14 -10.18
N LEU A 263 -14.46 9.46 -10.16
CA LEU A 263 -14.54 10.29 -11.35
C LEU A 263 -13.51 9.90 -12.42
N GLU A 264 -12.28 9.56 -12.01
CA GLU A 264 -11.27 9.01 -12.91
C GLU A 264 -11.71 7.65 -13.51
N GLU A 265 -12.26 6.75 -12.69
CA GLU A 265 -12.73 5.43 -13.13
C GLU A 265 -13.86 5.50 -14.17
N ILE A 266 -14.75 6.47 -14.05
CA ILE A 266 -15.84 6.71 -15.04
C ILE A 266 -15.42 7.60 -16.21
N GLY A 267 -14.12 7.97 -16.31
CA GLY A 267 -13.56 8.69 -17.45
C GLY A 267 -13.70 10.20 -17.39
N VAL A 268 -14.12 10.78 -16.28
CA VAL A 268 -14.11 12.25 -16.08
C VAL A 268 -12.67 12.67 -15.81
N LYS A 269 -12.05 13.30 -16.81
CA LYS A 269 -10.68 13.83 -16.72
C LYS A 269 -10.72 15.31 -16.35
N GLY A 270 -9.74 15.75 -15.56
CA GLY A 270 -9.49 17.19 -15.38
C GLY A 270 -10.25 17.86 -14.25
N ILE A 271 -10.43 17.20 -13.13
CA ILE A 271 -10.81 17.85 -11.88
C ILE A 271 -9.54 18.46 -11.28
N TYR A 272 -9.20 19.63 -11.79
CA TYR A 272 -7.98 20.36 -11.41
C TYR A 272 -8.34 21.57 -10.55
#